data_cc322f3b3755f2060f01c748e9b5f04a
#
_entry.id   cc322f3b3755f2060f01c748e9b5f04a
#
_cell.length_a   1.000
_cell.length_b   1.000
_cell.length_c   1.000
_cell.angle_alpha   90.00
_cell.angle_beta   90.00
_cell.angle_gamma   90.00
#
_symmetry.space_group_name_H-M   'P 1'
#
loop_
_entity.id
_entity.type
_entity.pdbx_description
1 polymer ?
#
loop_
_entity_poly.entity_id
_entity_poly.type
_entity_poly.pdbx_seq_one_letter_code
_entity_poly.pdbx_strand_id
1 'polypeptide(L)'
;MNEYLKEFISLKENYKLQDGNKSSILALYQFADRLSVINENEAKQVLVDVYCLLGMMESAYNLFSTISNKGDRKQIKKAAYLQELSKSHGDKFALPRPLTKEEESAKRERLKDLPKFRYHPDPLGTGAFKEGEAKTCSCCGKKSTVYYSTMPYCVKDVAYLCPICISSGEAAKKYDATFIQDAEW
;
A
#
# COMPACT_ATOMS: atom_id res chain seq x y z
N MET A 1 24.25 11.23 22.23
CA MET A 1 23.01 10.66 21.62
C MET A 1 23.13 10.91 20.13
N ASN A 2 23.05 9.84 19.35
CA ASN A 2 23.20 9.82 17.90
C ASN A 2 22.08 10.66 17.24
N GLU A 3 22.37 11.31 16.12
CA GLU A 3 21.46 12.20 15.38
C GLU A 3 20.18 11.47 14.93
N TYR A 4 20.32 10.26 14.41
CA TYR A 4 19.16 9.42 13.98
C TYR A 4 18.21 9.14 15.13
N LEU A 5 18.74 8.86 16.33
CA LEU A 5 17.91 8.59 17.50
C LEU A 5 17.19 9.85 17.98
N LYS A 6 17.82 11.03 17.90
CA LYS A 6 17.16 12.31 18.25
C LYS A 6 16.00 12.58 17.32
N GLU A 7 16.20 12.42 16.02
CA GLU A 7 15.15 12.62 15.02
C GLU A 7 14.01 11.62 15.21
N PHE A 8 14.32 10.34 15.44
CA PHE A 8 13.29 9.32 15.73
C PHE A 8 12.45 9.66 16.95
N ILE A 9 13.07 10.10 18.04
CA ILE A 9 12.34 10.51 19.24
C ILE A 9 11.35 11.64 18.92
N SER A 10 11.80 12.66 18.20
CA SER A 10 10.95 13.78 17.78
C SER A 10 9.78 13.32 16.90
N LEU A 11 10.02 12.45 15.91
CA LEU A 11 8.97 11.88 15.06
C LEU A 11 7.98 11.03 15.84
N LYS A 12 8.46 10.23 16.78
CA LYS A 12 7.63 9.40 17.65
C LYS A 12 6.75 10.24 18.59
N GLU A 13 7.28 11.32 19.12
CA GLU A 13 6.50 12.26 19.93
C GLU A 13 5.42 12.95 19.07
N ASN A 14 5.78 13.42 17.87
CA ASN A 14 4.84 14.01 16.95
C ASN A 14 3.73 13.02 16.54
N TYR A 15 4.08 11.76 16.25
CA TYR A 15 3.12 10.69 15.97
C TYR A 15 2.12 10.52 17.12
N LYS A 16 2.58 10.51 18.38
CA LYS A 16 1.72 10.40 19.55
C LYS A 16 0.82 11.63 19.75
N LEU A 17 1.39 12.84 19.62
CA LEU A 17 0.67 14.09 19.78
C LEU A 17 -0.43 14.29 18.71
N GLN A 18 -0.22 13.76 17.52
CA GLN A 18 -1.15 13.86 16.40
C GLN A 18 -2.06 12.62 16.25
N ASP A 19 -2.10 11.77 17.27
CA ASP A 19 -2.91 10.54 17.30
C ASP A 19 -2.76 9.68 16.02
N GLY A 20 -1.52 9.57 15.54
CA GLY A 20 -1.20 8.75 14.37
C GLY A 20 -1.86 9.21 13.07
N ASN A 21 -1.99 10.50 12.84
CA ASN A 21 -2.55 11.02 11.60
C ASN A 21 -1.68 10.70 10.36
N LYS A 22 -2.26 10.85 9.17
CA LYS A 22 -1.58 10.54 7.89
C LYS A 22 -0.24 11.27 7.74
N SER A 23 -0.13 12.51 8.18
CA SER A 23 1.11 13.30 8.05
C SER A 23 2.23 12.74 8.91
N SER A 24 1.93 12.37 10.17
CA SER A 24 2.92 11.80 11.08
C SER A 24 3.34 10.38 10.67
N ILE A 25 2.42 9.57 10.14
CA ILE A 25 2.73 8.26 9.56
C ILE A 25 3.64 8.41 8.33
N LEU A 26 3.32 9.34 7.43
CA LEU A 26 4.13 9.60 6.23
C LEU A 26 5.55 10.03 6.60
N ALA A 27 5.71 10.88 7.62
CA ALA A 27 7.02 11.32 8.09
C ALA A 27 7.87 10.15 8.62
N LEU A 28 7.26 9.18 9.32
CA LEU A 28 7.94 7.95 9.76
C LEU A 28 8.38 7.08 8.58
N TYR A 29 7.56 6.93 7.54
CA TYR A 29 7.93 6.20 6.33
C TYR A 29 9.08 6.88 5.58
N GLN A 30 9.02 8.20 5.40
CA GLN A 30 10.09 8.97 4.77
C GLN A 30 11.41 8.88 5.55
N PHE A 31 11.33 8.84 6.87
CA PHE A 31 12.49 8.60 7.72
C PHE A 31 13.03 7.18 7.56
N ALA A 32 12.17 6.17 7.54
CA ALA A 32 12.58 4.78 7.27
C ALA A 32 13.26 4.64 5.90
N ASP A 33 12.70 5.24 4.85
CA ASP A 33 13.27 5.24 3.49
C ASP A 33 14.70 5.83 3.49
N ARG A 34 14.91 6.95 4.18
CA ARG A 34 16.25 7.57 4.31
C ARG A 34 17.23 6.67 5.07
N LEU A 35 16.81 6.05 6.15
CA LEU A 35 17.67 5.16 6.93
C LEU A 35 18.00 3.87 6.19
N SER A 36 17.11 3.38 5.34
CA SER A 36 17.28 2.11 4.63
C SER A 36 18.47 2.07 3.68
N VAL A 37 18.92 3.21 3.18
CA VAL A 37 20.07 3.35 2.28
C VAL A 37 21.39 3.58 3.04
N ILE A 38 21.33 3.77 4.38
CA ILE A 38 22.49 4.02 5.22
C ILE A 38 23.04 2.70 5.78
N ASN A 39 24.33 2.42 5.56
CA ASN A 39 24.92 1.15 6.00
C ASN A 39 25.59 1.20 7.39
N GLU A 40 25.19 2.14 8.24
CA GLU A 40 25.68 2.27 9.61
C GLU A 40 24.83 1.44 10.57
N ASN A 41 25.47 0.74 11.50
CA ASN A 41 24.76 -0.07 12.50
C ASN A 41 23.81 0.77 13.37
N GLU A 42 24.19 2.00 13.67
CA GLU A 42 23.38 2.93 14.45
C GLU A 42 22.09 3.32 13.71
N ALA A 43 22.18 3.63 12.42
CA ALA A 43 21.03 3.91 11.58
C ALA A 43 20.10 2.68 11.47
N LYS A 44 20.67 1.49 11.28
CA LYS A 44 19.94 0.22 11.23
C LYS A 44 19.22 -0.09 12.55
N GLN A 45 19.84 0.18 13.71
CA GLN A 45 19.19 0.02 15.01
C GLN A 45 17.95 0.91 15.13
N VAL A 46 18.06 2.19 14.74
CA VAL A 46 16.94 3.13 14.74
C VAL A 46 15.86 2.69 13.74
N LEU A 47 16.25 2.22 12.55
CA LEU A 47 15.32 1.73 11.54
C LEU A 47 14.49 0.53 12.04
N VAL A 48 15.08 -0.39 12.83
CA VAL A 48 14.33 -1.46 13.50
C VAL A 48 13.24 -0.88 14.40
N ASP A 49 13.56 0.16 15.17
CA ASP A 49 12.58 0.76 16.08
C ASP A 49 11.48 1.54 15.32
N VAL A 50 11.80 2.13 14.16
CA VAL A 50 10.81 2.73 13.23
C VAL A 50 9.88 1.66 12.67
N TYR A 51 10.42 0.53 12.19
CA TYR A 51 9.61 -0.58 11.70
C TYR A 51 8.68 -1.14 12.77
N CYS A 52 9.17 -1.29 14.02
CA CYS A 52 8.31 -1.68 15.14
C CYS A 52 7.16 -0.70 15.38
N LEU A 53 7.43 0.62 15.29
CA LEU A 53 6.41 1.65 15.48
C LEU A 53 5.37 1.64 14.34
N LEU A 54 5.79 1.34 13.12
CA LEU A 54 4.93 1.21 11.95
C LEU A 54 4.17 -0.13 11.90
N GLY A 55 4.44 -1.08 12.80
CA GLY A 55 3.81 -2.41 12.79
C GLY A 55 4.43 -3.40 11.78
N MET A 56 5.61 -3.08 11.22
CA MET A 56 6.34 -3.89 10.23
C MET A 56 7.24 -4.90 10.96
N MET A 57 6.65 -5.93 11.58
CA MET A 57 7.38 -6.83 12.49
C MET A 57 8.31 -7.80 11.77
N GLU A 58 7.96 -8.25 10.57
CA GLU A 58 8.82 -9.10 9.74
C GLU A 58 10.05 -8.33 9.26
N SER A 59 9.84 -7.13 8.75
CA SER A 59 10.90 -6.21 8.32
C SER A 59 11.84 -5.86 9.49
N ALA A 60 11.28 -5.58 10.66
CA ALA A 60 12.05 -5.30 11.88
C ALA A 60 12.91 -6.50 12.30
N TYR A 61 12.35 -7.72 12.31
CA TYR A 61 13.08 -8.94 12.65
C TYR A 61 14.20 -9.23 11.65
N ASN A 62 13.89 -9.19 10.37
CA ASN A 62 14.86 -9.46 9.31
C ASN A 62 16.06 -8.51 9.40
N LEU A 63 15.82 -7.21 9.55
CA LEU A 63 16.89 -6.23 9.73
C LEU A 63 17.67 -6.46 11.03
N PHE A 64 16.97 -6.64 12.16
CA PHE A 64 17.62 -6.83 13.45
C PHE A 64 18.51 -8.07 13.49
N SER A 65 18.12 -9.14 12.83
CA SER A 65 18.90 -10.39 12.76
C SER A 65 20.25 -10.20 12.05
N THR A 66 20.38 -9.20 11.17
CA THR A 66 21.66 -8.89 10.45
C THR A 66 22.64 -8.11 11.31
N ILE A 67 22.16 -7.37 12.32
CA ILE A 67 22.99 -6.46 13.14
C ILE A 67 23.13 -6.91 14.59
N SER A 68 22.34 -7.91 15.03
CA SER A 68 22.34 -8.35 16.42
C SER A 68 23.60 -9.12 16.78
N ASN A 69 24.16 -8.79 17.95
CA ASN A 69 25.28 -9.51 18.53
C ASN A 69 24.75 -10.76 19.30
N LYS A 70 25.08 -11.95 18.82
CA LYS A 70 24.68 -13.22 19.43
C LYS A 70 25.29 -13.48 20.82
N GLY A 71 26.27 -12.67 21.24
CA GLY A 71 26.85 -12.72 22.58
C GLY A 71 26.13 -11.82 23.59
N ASP A 72 25.29 -10.90 23.15
CA ASP A 72 24.57 -9.98 24.04
C ASP A 72 23.18 -10.53 24.41
N ARG A 73 23.01 -10.84 25.70
CA ARG A 73 21.77 -11.40 26.26
C ARG A 73 20.53 -10.52 26.01
N LYS A 74 20.71 -9.18 25.98
CA LYS A 74 19.59 -8.25 25.71
C LYS A 74 19.17 -8.30 24.23
N GLN A 75 20.15 -8.37 23.34
CA GLN A 75 19.89 -8.48 21.89
C GLN A 75 19.29 -9.84 21.53
N ILE A 76 19.73 -10.93 22.17
CA ILE A 76 19.11 -12.27 22.01
C ILE A 76 17.63 -12.24 22.40
N LYS A 77 17.29 -11.63 23.55
CA LYS A 77 15.89 -11.49 23.98
C LYS A 77 15.07 -10.64 23.01
N LYS A 78 15.63 -9.51 22.53
CA LYS A 78 14.96 -8.65 21.52
C LYS A 78 14.74 -9.41 20.21
N ALA A 79 15.75 -10.17 19.75
CA ALA A 79 15.63 -11.00 18.55
C ALA A 79 14.52 -12.06 18.67
N ALA A 80 14.47 -12.78 19.80
CA ALA A 80 13.43 -13.78 20.05
C ALA A 80 12.02 -13.16 20.09
N TYR A 81 11.86 -12.02 20.73
CA TYR A 81 10.60 -11.27 20.76
C TYR A 81 10.15 -10.82 19.38
N LEU A 82 11.05 -10.21 18.58
CA LEU A 82 10.74 -9.81 17.21
C LEU A 82 10.43 -11.00 16.31
N GLN A 83 11.11 -12.14 16.51
CA GLN A 83 10.84 -13.37 15.76
C GLN A 83 9.43 -13.91 16.04
N GLU A 84 8.98 -13.88 17.29
CA GLU A 84 7.64 -14.29 17.68
C GLU A 84 6.58 -13.40 17.05
N LEU A 85 6.76 -12.07 17.10
CA LEU A 85 5.86 -11.11 16.45
C LEU A 85 5.85 -11.26 14.93
N SER A 86 7.01 -11.48 14.31
CA SER A 86 7.12 -11.71 12.86
C SER A 86 6.32 -12.96 12.45
N LYS A 87 6.41 -14.05 13.21
CA LYS A 87 5.65 -15.29 12.94
C LYS A 87 4.15 -15.16 13.14
N SER A 88 3.73 -14.40 14.15
CA SER A 88 2.31 -14.25 14.49
C SER A 88 1.60 -13.19 13.64
N HIS A 89 2.28 -12.12 13.30
CA HIS A 89 1.69 -10.94 12.64
C HIS A 89 2.33 -10.63 11.29
N GLY A 90 3.64 -10.84 11.14
CA GLY A 90 4.40 -10.40 9.97
C GLY A 90 4.28 -8.87 9.80
N ASP A 91 4.14 -8.43 8.56
CA ASP A 91 3.87 -7.02 8.22
C ASP A 91 2.38 -6.78 7.88
N LYS A 92 1.49 -7.73 8.20
CA LYS A 92 0.04 -7.66 7.89
C LYS A 92 -0.68 -6.53 8.60
N PHE A 93 -0.19 -6.13 9.76
CA PHE A 93 -0.76 -5.05 10.56
C PHE A 93 0.06 -3.76 10.47
N ALA A 94 0.94 -3.66 9.47
CA ALA A 94 1.66 -2.41 9.21
C ALA A 94 0.67 -1.28 8.92
N LEU A 95 0.97 -0.11 9.48
CA LEU A 95 0.21 1.10 9.18
C LEU A 95 0.30 1.38 7.67
N PRO A 96 -0.83 1.62 6.97
CA PRO A 96 -0.78 1.88 5.54
C PRO A 96 0.05 3.14 5.26
N ARG A 97 0.98 3.05 4.29
CA ARG A 97 1.78 4.20 3.87
C ARG A 97 0.90 5.24 3.21
N PRO A 98 0.80 6.46 3.76
CA PRO A 98 0.06 7.54 3.11
C PRO A 98 0.79 8.00 1.85
N LEU A 99 0.02 8.46 0.85
CA LEU A 99 0.58 9.07 -0.35
C LEU A 99 1.18 10.44 -0.02
N THR A 100 2.25 10.79 -0.71
CA THR A 100 2.76 12.17 -0.73
C THR A 100 1.82 13.08 -1.50
N LYS A 101 2.00 14.40 -1.39
CA LYS A 101 1.20 15.37 -2.17
C LYS A 101 1.38 15.19 -3.68
N GLU A 102 2.59 14.85 -4.10
CA GLU A 102 2.95 14.60 -5.48
C GLU A 102 2.27 13.31 -5.98
N GLU A 103 2.31 12.24 -5.19
CA GLU A 103 1.63 10.97 -5.50
C GLU A 103 0.10 11.15 -5.54
N GLU A 104 -0.48 11.91 -4.60
CA GLU A 104 -1.90 12.25 -4.63
C GLU A 104 -2.28 13.06 -5.86
N SER A 105 -1.44 14.02 -6.27
CA SER A 105 -1.66 14.83 -7.47
C SER A 105 -1.58 13.99 -8.73
N ALA A 106 -0.56 13.13 -8.84
CA ALA A 106 -0.42 12.19 -9.96
C ALA A 106 -1.60 11.21 -10.04
N LYS A 107 -2.06 10.72 -8.88
CA LYS A 107 -3.25 9.87 -8.79
C LYS A 107 -4.51 10.60 -9.28
N ARG A 108 -4.73 11.84 -8.86
CA ARG A 108 -5.88 12.65 -9.29
C ARG A 108 -5.86 12.89 -10.81
N GLU A 109 -4.71 13.21 -11.37
CA GLU A 109 -4.57 13.43 -12.81
C GLU A 109 -4.86 12.16 -13.60
N ARG A 110 -4.33 11.01 -13.16
CA ARG A 110 -4.58 9.70 -13.80
C ARG A 110 -6.06 9.28 -13.77
N LEU A 111 -6.78 9.66 -12.70
CA LEU A 111 -8.20 9.32 -12.53
C LEU A 111 -9.15 10.34 -13.16
N LYS A 112 -8.64 11.48 -13.66
CA LYS A 112 -9.42 12.62 -14.14
C LYS A 112 -10.42 12.26 -15.23
N ASP A 113 -10.01 11.41 -16.17
CA ASP A 113 -10.82 11.01 -17.33
C ASP A 113 -11.66 9.73 -17.07
N LEU A 114 -11.59 9.20 -15.85
CA LEU A 114 -12.39 8.04 -15.48
C LEU A 114 -13.70 8.47 -14.80
N PRO A 115 -14.79 7.73 -15.03
CA PRO A 115 -16.02 7.94 -14.29
C PRO A 115 -15.82 7.65 -12.81
N LYS A 116 -16.54 8.36 -11.95
CA LYS A 116 -16.51 8.12 -10.50
C LYS A 116 -17.24 6.82 -10.17
N PHE A 117 -16.55 5.92 -9.49
CA PHE A 117 -17.13 4.70 -8.96
C PHE A 117 -17.40 4.87 -7.46
N ARG A 118 -18.64 4.61 -7.04
CA ARG A 118 -19.09 4.84 -5.64
C ARG A 118 -18.25 4.04 -4.63
N TYR A 119 -17.93 2.80 -4.97
CA TYR A 119 -17.23 1.86 -4.08
C TYR A 119 -15.77 1.62 -4.47
N HIS A 120 -15.28 2.26 -5.55
CA HIS A 120 -13.92 2.17 -6.04
C HIS A 120 -13.34 3.55 -6.36
N PRO A 121 -12.88 4.28 -5.33
CA PRO A 121 -12.30 5.60 -5.54
C PRO A 121 -10.97 5.59 -6.29
N ASP A 122 -10.34 4.44 -6.42
CA ASP A 122 -9.11 4.22 -7.20
C ASP A 122 -9.16 2.91 -7.99
N PRO A 123 -9.94 2.85 -9.05
CA PRO A 123 -10.15 1.61 -9.80
C PRO A 123 -8.90 1.09 -10.52
N LEU A 124 -7.93 1.95 -10.82
CA LEU A 124 -6.63 1.55 -11.38
C LEU A 124 -5.69 1.03 -10.28
N GLY A 125 -5.63 1.72 -9.14
CA GLY A 125 -4.76 1.33 -8.03
C GLY A 125 -5.20 0.02 -7.35
N THR A 126 -6.50 -0.28 -7.35
CA THR A 126 -7.05 -1.55 -6.85
C THR A 126 -6.93 -2.69 -7.88
N GLY A 127 -6.52 -2.40 -9.12
CA GLY A 127 -6.45 -3.39 -10.18
C GLY A 127 -7.80 -3.79 -10.79
N ALA A 128 -8.91 -3.17 -10.39
CA ALA A 128 -10.22 -3.42 -11.00
C ALA A 128 -10.26 -3.06 -12.49
N PHE A 129 -9.48 -2.05 -12.87
CA PHE A 129 -9.23 -1.70 -14.26
C PHE A 129 -7.73 -1.72 -14.56
N LYS A 130 -7.41 -2.00 -15.83
CA LYS A 130 -6.05 -1.95 -16.37
C LYS A 130 -5.95 -0.92 -17.48
N GLU A 131 -4.80 -0.26 -17.55
CA GLU A 131 -4.39 0.57 -18.67
C GLU A 131 -3.56 -0.26 -19.65
N GLY A 132 -3.71 0.02 -20.96
CA GLY A 132 -2.93 -0.67 -21.99
C GLY A 132 -3.30 -0.19 -23.39
N GLU A 133 -2.97 -1.01 -24.38
CA GLU A 133 -3.35 -0.74 -25.76
C GLU A 133 -4.87 -0.61 -25.89
N ALA A 134 -5.31 0.26 -26.82
CA ALA A 134 -6.72 0.53 -27.04
C ALA A 134 -7.48 -0.76 -27.45
N LYS A 135 -8.43 -1.19 -26.63
CA LYS A 135 -9.33 -2.32 -26.88
C LYS A 135 -10.73 -1.84 -27.21
N THR A 136 -11.42 -2.60 -28.04
CA THR A 136 -12.82 -2.29 -28.36
C THR A 136 -13.75 -2.82 -27.28
N CYS A 137 -14.53 -1.92 -26.67
CA CYS A 137 -15.50 -2.29 -25.66
C CYS A 137 -16.62 -3.16 -26.25
N SER A 138 -16.82 -4.36 -25.68
CA SER A 138 -17.86 -5.29 -26.12
C SER A 138 -19.28 -4.72 -25.90
N CYS A 139 -19.45 -3.77 -24.99
CA CYS A 139 -20.74 -3.16 -24.72
C CYS A 139 -21.12 -2.07 -25.72
N CYS A 140 -20.30 -1.04 -25.86
CA CYS A 140 -20.61 0.15 -26.69
C CYS A 140 -19.86 0.21 -28.03
N GLY A 141 -18.92 -0.69 -28.30
CA GLY A 141 -18.12 -0.69 -29.53
C GLY A 141 -17.02 0.38 -29.61
N LYS A 142 -16.90 1.27 -28.61
CA LYS A 142 -15.87 2.32 -28.60
C LYS A 142 -14.53 1.76 -28.18
N LYS A 143 -13.45 2.33 -28.70
CA LYS A 143 -12.08 2.03 -28.24
C LYS A 143 -11.80 2.70 -26.90
N SER A 144 -11.14 1.99 -26.01
CA SER A 144 -10.71 2.49 -24.70
C SER A 144 -9.33 1.93 -24.37
N THR A 145 -8.45 2.77 -23.83
CA THR A 145 -7.14 2.37 -23.29
C THR A 145 -7.24 1.89 -21.84
N VAL A 146 -8.41 2.10 -21.20
CA VAL A 146 -8.72 1.59 -19.86
C VAL A 146 -9.87 0.61 -19.97
N TYR A 147 -9.70 -0.57 -19.41
CA TYR A 147 -10.70 -1.64 -19.48
C TYR A 147 -10.73 -2.45 -18.17
N TYR A 148 -11.89 -3.05 -17.92
CA TYR A 148 -12.10 -3.92 -16.77
C TYR A 148 -11.18 -5.14 -16.85
N SER A 149 -10.49 -5.45 -15.76
CA SER A 149 -9.39 -6.43 -15.74
C SER A 149 -9.82 -7.84 -15.40
N THR A 150 -11.01 -7.99 -14.82
CA THR A 150 -11.57 -9.27 -14.40
C THR A 150 -12.74 -9.67 -15.27
N MET A 151 -13.19 -10.92 -15.17
CA MET A 151 -14.37 -11.38 -15.89
C MET A 151 -15.64 -10.95 -15.14
N PRO A 152 -16.64 -10.36 -15.84
CA PRO A 152 -17.93 -10.17 -15.23
C PRO A 152 -18.64 -11.52 -15.01
N TYR A 153 -19.45 -11.62 -13.96
CA TYR A 153 -20.32 -12.80 -13.76
C TYR A 153 -21.50 -12.70 -14.71
N CYS A 154 -21.41 -13.36 -15.85
CA CYS A 154 -22.47 -13.48 -16.84
C CYS A 154 -22.30 -14.77 -17.66
N VAL A 155 -23.36 -15.17 -18.33
CA VAL A 155 -23.37 -16.39 -19.19
C VAL A 155 -22.64 -16.15 -20.52
N LYS A 156 -22.55 -14.91 -20.98
CA LYS A 156 -21.94 -14.56 -22.27
C LYS A 156 -20.46 -14.22 -22.12
N ASP A 157 -19.66 -14.66 -23.05
CA ASP A 157 -18.25 -14.24 -23.13
C ASP A 157 -18.15 -12.75 -23.44
N VAL A 158 -17.50 -12.00 -22.54
CA VAL A 158 -17.29 -10.57 -22.64
C VAL A 158 -15.79 -10.29 -22.54
N ALA A 159 -15.18 -9.91 -23.66
CA ALA A 159 -13.72 -9.75 -23.72
C ALA A 159 -13.24 -8.48 -22.98
N TYR A 160 -13.81 -7.32 -23.31
CA TYR A 160 -13.39 -6.04 -22.76
C TYR A 160 -14.55 -5.11 -22.49
N LEU A 161 -14.56 -4.45 -21.36
CA LEU A 161 -15.56 -3.44 -20.99
C LEU A 161 -14.86 -2.14 -20.59
N CYS A 162 -15.31 -1.02 -21.16
CA CYS A 162 -14.78 0.28 -20.77
C CYS A 162 -15.38 0.77 -19.44
N PRO A 163 -14.69 1.65 -18.71
CA PRO A 163 -15.14 2.19 -17.43
C PRO A 163 -16.52 2.85 -17.50
N ILE A 164 -16.84 3.52 -18.63
CA ILE A 164 -18.11 4.23 -18.82
C ILE A 164 -19.29 3.25 -18.83
N CYS A 165 -19.19 2.15 -19.58
CA CYS A 165 -20.28 1.16 -19.64
C CYS A 165 -20.52 0.43 -18.32
N ILE A 166 -19.49 0.29 -17.49
CA ILE A 166 -19.63 -0.30 -16.14
C ILE A 166 -20.25 0.72 -15.19
N SER A 167 -19.74 1.95 -15.16
CA SER A 167 -20.24 2.98 -14.24
C SER A 167 -21.68 3.40 -14.54
N SER A 168 -22.10 3.36 -15.80
CA SER A 168 -23.48 3.68 -16.21
C SER A 168 -24.47 2.51 -15.98
N GLY A 169 -23.97 1.30 -15.70
CA GLY A 169 -24.77 0.08 -15.59
C GLY A 169 -25.20 -0.50 -16.94
N GLU A 170 -24.81 0.09 -18.08
CA GLU A 170 -25.17 -0.44 -19.41
C GLU A 170 -24.60 -1.84 -19.66
N ALA A 171 -23.37 -2.08 -19.19
CA ALA A 171 -22.77 -3.40 -19.31
C ALA A 171 -23.53 -4.45 -18.48
N ALA A 172 -23.92 -4.13 -17.25
CA ALA A 172 -24.72 -5.01 -16.39
C ALA A 172 -26.05 -5.35 -17.07
N LYS A 173 -26.75 -4.35 -17.58
CA LYS A 173 -28.05 -4.53 -18.25
C LYS A 173 -27.94 -5.34 -19.55
N LYS A 174 -26.92 -5.06 -20.40
CA LYS A 174 -26.75 -5.73 -21.69
C LYS A 174 -26.42 -7.21 -21.58
N TYR A 175 -25.63 -7.57 -20.57
CA TYR A 175 -25.11 -8.93 -20.40
C TYR A 175 -25.79 -9.71 -19.27
N ASP A 176 -26.74 -9.09 -18.57
CA ASP A 176 -27.30 -9.62 -17.32
C ASP A 176 -26.18 -10.00 -16.35
N ALA A 177 -25.24 -9.06 -16.19
CA ALA A 177 -23.97 -9.30 -15.53
C ALA A 177 -23.93 -8.64 -14.15
N THR A 178 -23.29 -9.31 -13.21
CA THR A 178 -22.84 -8.71 -11.95
C THR A 178 -21.32 -8.54 -12.00
N PHE A 179 -20.85 -7.46 -11.38
CA PHE A 179 -19.44 -7.16 -11.22
C PHE A 179 -19.10 -7.33 -9.75
N ILE A 180 -18.42 -8.42 -9.42
CA ILE A 180 -17.89 -8.61 -8.07
C ILE A 180 -16.59 -7.83 -8.01
N GLN A 181 -16.54 -7.00 -7.02
CA GLN A 181 -15.33 -6.35 -6.60
C GLN A 181 -14.76 -7.20 -5.47
N ASP A 182 -13.97 -8.22 -5.84
CA ASP A 182 -13.13 -8.91 -4.90
C ASP A 182 -12.03 -7.94 -4.48
N ALA A 183 -12.38 -6.99 -3.64
CA ALA A 183 -11.41 -6.29 -2.84
C ALA A 183 -10.99 -7.27 -1.76
N GLU A 184 -9.82 -7.87 -1.91
CA GLU A 184 -9.14 -8.45 -0.76
C GLU A 184 -8.86 -7.29 0.21
N TRP A 185 -9.58 -7.30 1.33
CA TRP A 185 -9.45 -6.37 2.44
C TRP A 185 -8.24 -6.73 3.30
#